data_1e17dc7e13b1fd44ccd995065ade6128
#
_entry.id   1e17dc7e13b1fd44ccd995065ade6128
#
_cell.length_a   1.000
_cell.length_b   1.000
_cell.length_c   1.000
_cell.angle_alpha   90.00
_cell.angle_beta   90.00
_cell.angle_gamma   90.00
#
_symmetry.space_group_name_H-M   'P 1'
#
loop_
_entity.id
_entity.type
_entity.pdbx_description
1 polymer ?
#
loop_
_entity_poly.entity_id
_entity_poly.type
_entity_poly.pdbx_seq_one_letter_code
_entity_poly.pdbx_strand_id
1 'polypeptide(L)'
;MIFGIGVDLVETPRIERLLQQYGERFARRVLTEVEWPGYEKTRNPVYFIANRFAAKEAFSKAMGTGFRYPVTLQNISVAQNKAGKPYYVLSDALTAVMDQQEIRGHHLTISDERSMACAVAVLEK
;
A
#
# COMPACT_ATOMS: atom_id res chain seq x y z
N MET A 1 8.78 11.20 -17.25
CA MET A 1 7.39 11.58 -17.53
C MET A 1 6.46 10.81 -16.61
N ILE A 2 5.48 11.49 -16.06
CA ILE A 2 4.52 10.84 -15.18
C ILE A 2 3.64 9.88 -15.98
N PHE A 3 3.60 8.63 -15.53
CA PHE A 3 2.70 7.63 -16.08
C PHE A 3 1.32 7.73 -15.44
N GLY A 4 1.26 7.86 -14.13
CA GLY A 4 0.00 7.91 -13.41
C GLY A 4 0.15 8.42 -11.99
N ILE A 5 -0.96 8.94 -11.47
CA ILE A 5 -1.06 9.46 -10.11
C ILE A 5 -2.29 8.81 -9.47
N GLY A 6 -2.15 8.37 -8.24
CA GLY A 6 -3.26 7.82 -7.48
C GLY A 6 -3.30 8.41 -6.09
N VAL A 7 -4.50 8.62 -5.59
CA VAL A 7 -4.72 9.06 -4.22
C VAL A 7 -5.82 8.20 -3.60
N ASP A 8 -5.66 7.86 -2.35
CA ASP A 8 -6.68 7.11 -1.62
C ASP A 8 -6.81 7.62 -0.19
N LEU A 9 -8.02 7.60 0.31
CA LEU A 9 -8.37 7.94 1.68
C LEU A 9 -9.02 6.73 2.33
N VAL A 10 -8.54 6.36 3.51
CA VAL A 10 -9.08 5.22 4.27
C VAL A 10 -9.48 5.70 5.66
N GLU A 11 -10.72 5.42 6.03
CA GLU A 11 -11.20 5.74 7.38
C GLU A 11 -10.69 4.66 8.35
N THR A 12 -9.94 5.10 9.37
CA THR A 12 -9.36 4.17 10.35
C THR A 12 -10.43 3.39 11.15
N PRO A 13 -11.59 3.98 11.50
CA PRO A 13 -12.64 3.19 12.16
C PRO A 13 -13.13 2.00 11.35
N ARG A 14 -13.13 2.10 10.03
CA ARG A 14 -13.50 0.98 9.14
C ARG A 14 -12.49 -0.15 9.27
N ILE A 15 -11.22 0.17 9.28
CA ILE A 15 -10.14 -0.81 9.46
C ILE A 15 -10.23 -1.45 10.85
N GLU A 16 -10.48 -0.64 11.86
CA GLU A 16 -10.64 -1.13 13.23
C GLU A 16 -11.76 -2.17 13.33
N ARG A 17 -12.92 -1.88 12.72
CA ARG A 17 -14.05 -2.81 12.71
C ARG A 17 -13.69 -4.13 12.01
N LEU A 18 -13.02 -4.05 10.87
CA LEU A 18 -12.63 -5.26 10.12
C LEU A 18 -11.61 -6.09 10.90
N LEU A 19 -10.67 -5.42 11.56
CA LEU A 19 -9.66 -6.09 12.36
C LEU A 19 -10.30 -6.76 13.59
N GLN A 20 -11.25 -6.10 14.25
CA GLN A 20 -11.99 -6.69 15.37
C GLN A 20 -12.82 -7.89 14.95
N GLN A 21 -13.44 -7.82 13.78
CA GLN A 21 -14.33 -8.87 13.29
C GLN A 21 -13.58 -10.09 12.77
N TYR A 22 -12.50 -9.90 12.01
CA TYR A 22 -11.80 -10.97 11.32
C TYR A 22 -10.40 -11.25 11.85
N GLY A 23 -9.84 -10.36 12.68
CA GLY A 23 -8.54 -10.56 13.30
C GLY A 23 -7.41 -10.72 12.29
N GLU A 24 -6.53 -11.67 12.57
CA GLU A 24 -5.34 -11.90 11.77
C GLU A 24 -5.65 -12.23 10.31
N ARG A 25 -6.79 -12.86 10.04
CA ARG A 25 -7.21 -13.16 8.65
C ARG A 25 -7.30 -11.89 7.81
N PHE A 26 -7.87 -10.82 8.38
CA PHE A 26 -7.94 -9.54 7.69
C PHE A 26 -6.56 -8.93 7.50
N ALA A 27 -5.75 -8.91 8.57
CA ALA A 27 -4.39 -8.39 8.49
C ALA A 27 -3.57 -9.11 7.41
N ARG A 28 -3.65 -10.43 7.36
CA ARG A 28 -2.94 -11.23 6.36
C ARG A 28 -3.42 -10.99 4.95
N ARG A 29 -4.68 -10.61 4.79
CA ARG A 29 -5.24 -10.31 3.48
C ARG A 29 -4.67 -9.01 2.91
N VAL A 30 -4.43 -8.03 3.76
CA VAL A 30 -3.91 -6.71 3.36
C VAL A 30 -2.39 -6.70 3.28
N LEU A 31 -1.72 -7.37 4.23
CA LEU A 31 -0.28 -7.28 4.40
C LEU A 31 0.46 -8.44 3.75
N THR A 32 1.63 -8.15 3.19
CA THR A 32 2.52 -9.16 2.60
C THR A 32 3.48 -9.69 3.67
N GLU A 33 4.23 -10.73 3.31
CA GLU A 33 5.30 -11.27 4.15
C GLU A 33 6.37 -10.21 4.47
N VAL A 34 6.63 -9.30 3.54
CA VAL A 34 7.59 -8.20 3.74
C VAL A 34 7.13 -7.26 4.86
N GLU A 35 5.83 -7.04 4.96
CA GLU A 35 5.24 -6.11 5.92
C GLU A 35 4.96 -6.74 7.28
N TRP A 36 4.87 -8.07 7.33
CA TRP A 36 4.41 -8.77 8.53
C TRP A 36 5.26 -8.50 9.78
N PRO A 37 6.60 -8.51 9.71
CA PRO A 37 7.40 -8.23 10.91
C PRO A 37 7.13 -6.86 11.52
N GLY A 38 6.88 -5.84 10.69
CA GLY A 38 6.52 -4.51 11.17
C GLY A 38 5.17 -4.51 11.86
N TYR A 39 4.22 -5.26 11.32
CA TYR A 39 2.89 -5.39 11.91
C TYR A 39 2.97 -6.03 13.31
N GLU A 40 3.79 -7.05 13.46
CA GLU A 40 3.95 -7.72 14.75
C GLU A 40 4.57 -6.82 15.82
N LYS A 41 5.36 -5.83 15.41
CA LYS A 41 6.07 -4.93 16.32
C LYS A 41 5.33 -3.63 16.60
N THR A 42 4.36 -3.27 15.78
CA THR A 42 3.72 -1.96 15.90
C THR A 42 2.84 -1.87 17.15
N ARG A 43 2.80 -0.69 17.75
CA ARG A 43 1.88 -0.39 18.85
C ARG A 43 0.51 0.05 18.34
N ASN A 44 0.39 0.34 17.03
CA ASN A 44 -0.82 0.86 16.42
C ASN A 44 -1.20 0.03 15.20
N PRO A 45 -1.70 -1.23 15.41
CA PRO A 45 -1.98 -2.12 14.29
C PRO A 45 -3.04 -1.59 13.32
N VAL A 46 -4.02 -0.85 13.81
CA VAL A 46 -5.06 -0.25 12.95
C VAL A 46 -4.44 0.74 11.97
N TYR A 47 -3.60 1.66 12.47
CA TYR A 47 -2.93 2.64 11.61
C TYR A 47 -1.94 1.98 10.66
N PHE A 48 -1.25 0.95 11.13
CA PHE A 48 -0.31 0.20 10.30
C PHE A 48 -1.02 -0.37 9.07
N ILE A 49 -2.16 -1.01 9.28
CA ILE A 49 -2.95 -1.59 8.18
C ILE A 49 -3.56 -0.49 7.31
N ALA A 50 -4.15 0.53 7.94
CA ALA A 50 -4.82 1.61 7.20
C ALA A 50 -3.86 2.32 6.25
N ASN A 51 -2.65 2.65 6.72
CA ASN A 51 -1.64 3.33 5.91
C ASN A 51 -1.23 2.48 4.71
N ARG A 52 -1.03 1.19 4.91
CA ARG A 52 -0.61 0.29 3.85
C ARG A 52 -1.74 0.00 2.87
N PHE A 53 -2.94 -0.15 3.38
CA PHE A 53 -4.10 -0.33 2.50
C PHE A 53 -4.30 0.89 1.60
N ALA A 54 -4.23 2.11 2.16
CA ALA A 54 -4.34 3.35 1.38
C ALA A 54 -3.24 3.43 0.32
N ALA A 55 -2.00 3.07 0.69
CA ALA A 55 -0.86 3.10 -0.23
C ALA A 55 -1.06 2.14 -1.41
N LYS A 56 -1.61 0.96 -1.16
CA LYS A 56 -1.84 -0.04 -2.20
C LYS A 56 -2.99 0.34 -3.12
N GLU A 57 -4.07 0.90 -2.55
CA GLU A 57 -5.17 1.45 -3.33
C GLU A 57 -4.68 2.60 -4.21
N ALA A 58 -3.87 3.51 -3.67
CA ALA A 58 -3.30 4.62 -4.43
C ALA A 58 -2.46 4.11 -5.60
N PHE A 59 -1.66 3.06 -5.38
CA PHE A 59 -0.88 2.41 -6.44
C PHE A 59 -1.79 1.90 -7.56
N SER A 60 -2.86 1.21 -7.20
CA SER A 60 -3.79 0.65 -8.16
C SER A 60 -4.45 1.74 -9.02
N LYS A 61 -4.75 2.88 -8.40
CA LYS A 61 -5.30 4.03 -9.11
C LYS A 61 -4.26 4.67 -10.04
N ALA A 62 -3.02 4.76 -9.61
CA ALA A 62 -1.93 5.28 -10.44
C ALA A 62 -1.68 4.39 -11.66
N MET A 63 -1.85 3.07 -11.52
CA MET A 63 -1.80 2.14 -12.65
C MET A 63 -2.98 2.30 -13.59
N GLY A 64 -4.10 2.83 -13.10
CA GLY A 64 -5.31 2.98 -13.88
C GLY A 64 -6.13 1.70 -14.03
N THR A 65 -5.73 0.64 -13.34
CA THR A 65 -6.37 -0.68 -13.49
C THR A 65 -7.29 -1.05 -12.34
N GLY A 66 -7.14 -0.38 -11.18
CA GLY A 66 -7.67 -0.92 -9.94
C GLY A 66 -6.95 -2.22 -9.59
N PHE A 67 -7.51 -2.99 -8.67
CA PHE A 67 -6.91 -4.27 -8.28
C PHE A 67 -7.23 -5.36 -9.31
N ARG A 68 -6.39 -5.47 -10.32
CA ARG A 68 -6.39 -6.56 -11.31
C ARG A 68 -5.02 -7.18 -11.34
N TYR A 69 -4.96 -8.49 -11.26
CA TYR A 69 -3.68 -9.19 -11.23
C TYR A 69 -2.77 -8.71 -12.39
N PRO A 70 -1.50 -8.41 -12.16
CA PRO A 70 -0.76 -8.59 -10.91
C PRO A 70 -0.81 -7.40 -9.93
N VAL A 71 -1.65 -6.41 -10.17
CA VAL A 71 -1.84 -5.27 -9.26
C VAL A 71 -2.79 -5.72 -8.14
N THR A 72 -2.23 -6.29 -7.08
CA THR A 72 -2.98 -6.87 -5.97
C THR A 72 -2.35 -6.50 -4.64
N LEU A 73 -3.11 -6.64 -3.56
CA LEU A 73 -2.62 -6.36 -2.21
C LEU A 73 -1.35 -7.17 -1.89
N GLN A 74 -1.27 -8.42 -2.37
CA GLN A 74 -0.14 -9.29 -2.05
C GLN A 74 1.08 -9.07 -2.94
N ASN A 75 0.93 -8.41 -4.07
CA ASN A 75 2.04 -8.08 -4.96
C ASN A 75 2.65 -6.71 -4.69
N ILE A 76 2.04 -5.93 -3.81
CA ILE A 76 2.49 -4.59 -3.43
C ILE A 76 2.84 -4.61 -1.94
N SER A 77 4.08 -4.33 -1.61
CA SER A 77 4.49 -4.13 -0.21
C SER A 77 4.88 -2.68 0.00
N VAL A 78 4.72 -2.22 1.23
CA VAL A 78 5.18 -0.89 1.64
C VAL A 78 6.23 -1.07 2.70
N ALA A 79 7.40 -0.50 2.48
CA ALA A 79 8.50 -0.50 3.44
C ALA A 79 8.85 0.94 3.78
N GLN A 80 9.72 1.12 4.76
CA GLN A 80 10.21 2.43 5.16
C GLN A 80 11.72 2.40 5.24
N ASN A 81 12.37 3.51 4.82
CA ASN A 81 13.80 3.64 5.01
C ASN A 81 14.10 4.04 6.45
N LYS A 82 15.38 4.23 6.79
CA LYS A 82 15.80 4.59 8.16
C LYS A 82 15.18 5.89 8.66
N ALA A 83 14.90 6.82 7.76
CA ALA A 83 14.30 8.11 8.10
C ALA A 83 12.77 8.03 8.21
N GLY A 84 12.18 6.86 7.93
CA GLY A 84 10.73 6.67 7.97
C GLY A 84 10.02 6.97 6.67
N LYS A 85 10.74 7.28 5.60
CA LYS A 85 10.13 7.56 4.30
C LYS A 85 9.58 6.27 3.70
N PRO A 86 8.29 6.23 3.33
CA PRO A 86 7.72 5.04 2.74
C PRO A 86 8.12 4.85 1.28
N TYR A 87 8.20 3.60 0.85
CA TYR A 87 8.44 3.26 -0.55
C TYR A 87 7.82 1.89 -0.85
N TYR A 88 7.56 1.64 -2.13
CA TYR A 88 7.00 0.37 -2.57
C TYR A 88 8.07 -0.67 -2.82
N VAL A 89 7.75 -1.91 -2.48
CA VAL A 89 8.51 -3.10 -2.86
C VAL A 89 7.53 -4.00 -3.62
N LEU A 90 7.78 -4.23 -4.89
CA LEU A 90 6.86 -4.92 -5.78
C LEU A 90 7.32 -6.36 -6.02
N SER A 91 6.35 -7.27 -6.19
CA SER A 91 6.65 -8.66 -6.54
C SER A 91 7.27 -8.73 -7.95
N ASP A 92 7.88 -9.86 -8.25
CA ASP A 92 8.45 -10.10 -9.58
C ASP A 92 7.39 -10.01 -10.67
N ALA A 93 6.20 -10.55 -10.41
CA ALA A 93 5.10 -10.51 -11.37
C ALA A 93 4.68 -9.08 -11.70
N LEU A 94 4.57 -8.22 -10.68
CA LEU A 94 4.19 -6.82 -10.88
C LEU A 94 5.33 -6.03 -11.52
N THR A 95 6.56 -6.28 -11.10
CA THR A 95 7.74 -5.64 -11.69
C THR A 95 7.82 -5.91 -13.18
N ALA A 96 7.51 -7.14 -13.61
CA ALA A 96 7.51 -7.50 -15.03
C ALA A 96 6.52 -6.66 -15.84
N VAL A 97 5.33 -6.41 -15.29
CA VAL A 97 4.33 -5.55 -15.96
C VAL A 97 4.80 -4.10 -16.00
N MET A 98 5.41 -3.62 -14.90
CA MET A 98 5.96 -2.27 -14.86
C MET A 98 7.03 -2.09 -15.96
N ASP A 99 7.91 -3.08 -16.09
CA ASP A 99 8.98 -3.04 -17.09
C ASP A 99 8.42 -3.03 -18.52
N GLN A 100 7.39 -3.85 -18.78
CA GLN A 100 6.72 -3.89 -20.10
C GLN A 100 6.12 -2.54 -20.48
N GLN A 101 5.62 -1.80 -19.51
CA GLN A 101 5.02 -0.48 -19.73
C GLN A 101 6.03 0.65 -19.58
N GLU A 102 7.30 0.30 -19.38
CA GLU A 102 8.40 1.26 -19.22
C GLU A 102 8.21 2.19 -18.02
N ILE A 103 7.52 1.70 -16.98
CA ILE A 103 7.37 2.44 -15.73
C ILE A 103 8.61 2.15 -14.88
N ARG A 104 9.47 3.13 -14.72
CA ARG A 104 10.79 2.95 -14.10
C ARG A 104 10.89 3.54 -12.70
N GLY A 105 9.97 4.41 -12.33
CA GLY A 105 9.99 5.04 -11.03
C GLY A 105 8.64 4.96 -10.35
N HIS A 106 8.67 4.82 -9.03
CA HIS A 106 7.46 4.92 -8.22
C HIS A 106 7.78 5.67 -6.95
N HIS A 107 6.84 6.50 -6.53
CA HIS A 107 6.99 7.38 -5.38
C HIS A 107 5.73 7.30 -4.54
N LEU A 108 5.89 7.40 -3.23
CA LEU A 108 4.79 7.26 -2.28
C LEU A 108 4.92 8.26 -1.17
N THR A 109 3.83 8.90 -0.81
CA THR A 109 3.72 9.65 0.44
C THR A 109 2.45 9.23 1.17
N ILE A 110 2.52 9.23 2.49
CA ILE A 110 1.41 8.83 3.36
C ILE A 110 1.25 9.90 4.44
N SER A 111 0.02 10.31 4.68
CA SER A 111 -0.34 11.19 5.79
C SER A 111 -1.48 10.55 6.56
N ASP A 112 -1.45 10.64 7.88
CA ASP A 112 -2.56 10.15 8.68
C ASP A 112 -2.96 11.15 9.77
N GLU A 113 -4.22 11.12 10.07
CA GLU A 113 -4.86 11.83 11.15
C GLU A 113 -5.60 10.81 12.01
N ARG A 114 -6.28 11.25 13.07
CA ARG A 114 -6.98 10.35 14.00
C ARG A 114 -7.90 9.33 13.32
N SER A 115 -8.64 9.78 12.33
CA SER A 115 -9.70 8.98 11.72
C SER A 115 -9.46 8.68 10.25
N MET A 116 -8.33 9.08 9.69
CA MET A 116 -8.13 9.00 8.24
C MET A 116 -6.67 8.75 7.91
N ALA A 117 -6.43 7.88 6.94
CA ALA A 117 -5.13 7.72 6.30
C ALA A 117 -5.25 8.16 4.85
N CYS A 118 -4.27 8.90 4.36
CA CYS A 118 -4.22 9.35 2.97
C CYS A 118 -2.91 8.92 2.35
N ALA A 119 -2.95 8.39 1.14
CA ALA A 119 -1.74 8.02 0.41
C ALA A 119 -1.80 8.60 -1.00
N VAL A 120 -0.64 9.02 -1.49
CA VAL A 120 -0.48 9.48 -2.87
C VAL A 120 0.65 8.68 -3.50
N ALA A 121 0.36 8.09 -4.66
CA ALA A 121 1.34 7.34 -5.45
C ALA A 121 1.58 8.06 -6.77
N VAL A 122 2.84 8.13 -7.18
CA VAL A 122 3.22 8.67 -8.48
C VAL A 122 4.07 7.62 -9.17
N LEU A 123 3.68 7.28 -10.40
CA LEU A 123 4.44 6.34 -11.24
C LEU A 123 5.03 7.13 -12.41
N GLU A 124 6.29 6.84 -12.73
CA GLU A 124 7.04 7.53 -13.77
C GLU A 124 7.56 6.58 -14.83
N LYS A 125 7.52 7.05 -16.06
CA LYS A 125 8.26 6.43 -17.17
C LYS A 125 9.67 6.99 -17.24
#